data_96f3f98f89fcde6ae6ae767df0bbaad3
#
_entry.id   96f3f98f89fcde6ae6ae767df0bbaad3
#
_cell.length_a   1.000
_cell.length_b   1.000
_cell.length_c   1.000
_cell.angle_alpha   90.00
_cell.angle_beta   90.00
_cell.angle_gamma   90.00
#
_symmetry.space_group_name_H-M   'P 1'
#
loop_
_entity.id
_entity.type
_entity.pdbx_description
1 polymer ?
#
loop_
_entity_poly.entity_id
_entity_poly.type
_entity_poly.pdbx_seq_one_letter_code
_entity_poly.pdbx_strand_id
1 'polypeptide(L)'
;MNILEVKDLCKTYIVNKRQNNVLKNVNFTVSEGEMVAVMGPSGSGKSTLLYAVSGMDSITAGEAKFCGKNMAEMGEKELADLRLDEMGFIFQQMYMLKNLSVLDNIILPAVQSDKNTETRKETARRGQDLMRKLGIIDIADNDINEVSGGQLQRACICRSMINMPRVLFADEPTGALNRTASNEVMEELVKSNEEGTTIMMVTHDAKVAAKCSRVLYIVDGNIKGEYISPKDLEIKEKDRERLLNNWLLELGW
;
A
#
# COMPACT_ATOMS: atom_id res chain seq x y z
N MET A 1 -5.74 5.44 -17.45
CA MET A 1 -5.03 4.22 -17.92
C MET A 1 -5.02 3.23 -16.76
N ASN A 2 -5.11 1.90 -17.03
CA ASN A 2 -4.97 0.94 -15.94
C ASN A 2 -3.49 0.84 -15.53
N ILE A 3 -3.20 1.03 -14.25
CA ILE A 3 -1.87 0.83 -13.68
C ILE A 3 -1.66 -0.62 -13.26
N LEU A 4 -2.73 -1.27 -12.76
CA LEU A 4 -2.77 -2.69 -12.44
C LEU A 4 -3.90 -3.38 -13.21
N GLU A 5 -3.61 -4.54 -13.79
CA GLU A 5 -4.59 -5.43 -14.41
C GLU A 5 -4.35 -6.84 -13.87
N VAL A 6 -5.37 -7.39 -13.22
CA VAL A 6 -5.31 -8.72 -12.58
C VAL A 6 -6.37 -9.60 -13.23
N LYS A 7 -5.93 -10.76 -13.76
CA LYS A 7 -6.81 -11.70 -14.44
C LYS A 7 -6.57 -13.13 -13.98
N ASP A 8 -7.64 -13.77 -13.53
CA ASP A 8 -7.70 -15.16 -13.08
C ASP A 8 -6.59 -15.53 -12.08
N LEU A 9 -6.19 -14.54 -11.24
CA LEU A 9 -5.07 -14.69 -10.32
C LEU A 9 -5.40 -15.71 -9.25
N CYS A 10 -4.52 -16.71 -9.13
CA CYS A 10 -4.56 -17.74 -8.11
C CYS A 10 -3.26 -17.75 -7.31
N LYS A 11 -3.39 -17.97 -5.99
CA LYS A 11 -2.24 -18.21 -5.11
C LYS A 11 -2.49 -19.41 -4.22
N THR A 12 -1.57 -20.37 -4.31
CA THR A 12 -1.57 -21.60 -3.51
C THR A 12 -0.25 -21.73 -2.77
N TYR A 13 -0.31 -21.93 -1.46
CA TYR A 13 0.86 -22.31 -0.67
C TYR A 13 0.86 -23.81 -0.39
N ILE A 14 2.02 -24.42 -0.38
CA ILE A 14 2.22 -25.81 0.01
C ILE A 14 2.90 -25.83 1.37
N VAL A 15 2.16 -26.18 2.41
CA VAL A 15 2.66 -26.29 3.78
C VAL A 15 2.48 -27.73 4.25
N ASN A 16 3.55 -28.38 4.69
CA ASN A 16 3.50 -29.78 5.16
C ASN A 16 2.79 -30.73 4.17
N LYS A 17 3.09 -30.62 2.87
CA LYS A 17 2.49 -31.39 1.77
C LYS A 17 0.97 -31.16 1.59
N ARG A 18 0.39 -30.17 2.25
CA ARG A 18 -1.01 -29.78 2.06
C ARG A 18 -1.07 -28.51 1.22
N GLN A 19 -1.97 -28.51 0.25
CA GLN A 19 -2.25 -27.31 -0.57
C GLN A 19 -3.24 -26.41 0.17
N ASN A 20 -2.92 -25.14 0.25
CA ASN A 20 -3.80 -24.09 0.75
C ASN A 20 -4.01 -23.05 -0.35
N ASN A 21 -5.18 -23.06 -0.97
CA ASN A 21 -5.57 -22.14 -2.01
C ASN A 21 -6.07 -20.84 -1.39
N VAL A 22 -5.20 -19.84 -1.29
CA VAL A 22 -5.48 -18.58 -0.60
C VAL A 22 -6.19 -17.59 -1.52
N LEU A 23 -5.82 -17.52 -2.81
CA LEU A 23 -6.51 -16.71 -3.82
C LEU A 23 -7.03 -17.60 -4.94
N LYS A 24 -8.24 -17.29 -5.43
CA LYS A 24 -8.99 -18.15 -6.35
C LYS A 24 -9.63 -17.30 -7.45
N ASN A 25 -9.04 -17.31 -8.65
CA ASN A 25 -9.57 -16.61 -9.83
C ASN A 25 -9.93 -15.14 -9.56
N VAL A 26 -9.01 -14.39 -8.93
CA VAL A 26 -9.22 -12.98 -8.62
C VAL A 26 -9.06 -12.14 -9.88
N ASN A 27 -10.04 -11.28 -10.15
CA ASN A 27 -10.09 -10.41 -11.31
C ASN A 27 -10.43 -8.98 -10.88
N PHE A 28 -9.59 -8.00 -11.20
CA PHE A 28 -9.87 -6.57 -11.05
C PHE A 28 -8.84 -5.74 -11.81
N THR A 29 -9.10 -4.45 -11.94
CA THR A 29 -8.14 -3.47 -12.45
C THR A 29 -8.03 -2.31 -11.46
N VAL A 30 -6.92 -1.59 -11.47
CA VAL A 30 -6.76 -0.32 -10.76
C VAL A 30 -6.34 0.74 -11.77
N SER A 31 -7.07 1.85 -11.79
CA SER A 31 -6.75 3.00 -12.64
C SER A 31 -5.65 3.86 -12.03
N GLU A 32 -4.88 4.53 -12.88
CA GLU A 32 -3.90 5.51 -12.43
C GLU A 32 -4.57 6.65 -11.64
N GLY A 33 -4.00 7.03 -10.50
CA GLY A 33 -4.59 8.02 -9.58
C GLY A 33 -5.77 7.51 -8.74
N GLU A 34 -6.12 6.22 -8.84
CA GLU A 34 -7.19 5.65 -8.04
C GLU A 34 -6.71 5.29 -6.62
N MET A 35 -7.57 5.47 -5.62
CA MET A 35 -7.34 5.01 -4.26
C MET A 35 -8.30 3.87 -3.95
N VAL A 36 -7.78 2.64 -3.83
CA VAL A 36 -8.55 1.40 -3.65
C VAL A 36 -8.26 0.77 -2.30
N ALA A 37 -9.30 0.43 -1.54
CA ALA A 37 -9.17 -0.39 -0.34
C ALA A 37 -9.54 -1.85 -0.64
N VAL A 38 -8.83 -2.79 0.00
CA VAL A 38 -9.17 -4.21 0.05
C VAL A 38 -9.61 -4.54 1.45
N MET A 39 -10.87 -4.93 1.61
CA MET A 39 -11.48 -5.32 2.89
C MET A 39 -11.88 -6.79 2.88
N GLY A 40 -12.09 -7.36 4.05
CA GLY A 40 -12.52 -8.75 4.22
C GLY A 40 -12.13 -9.30 5.58
N PRO A 41 -12.71 -10.43 6.02
CA PRO A 41 -12.41 -11.05 7.31
C PRO A 41 -10.93 -11.45 7.42
N SER A 42 -10.48 -11.72 8.65
CA SER A 42 -9.12 -12.23 8.88
C SER A 42 -8.92 -13.56 8.13
N GLY A 43 -7.77 -13.73 7.49
CA GLY A 43 -7.46 -14.93 6.71
C GLY A 43 -8.10 -15.01 5.33
N SER A 44 -8.84 -13.99 4.86
CA SER A 44 -9.48 -14.01 3.53
C SER A 44 -8.52 -13.86 2.35
N GLY A 45 -7.23 -13.56 2.60
CA GLY A 45 -6.20 -13.42 1.56
C GLY A 45 -5.84 -11.99 1.17
N LYS A 46 -6.26 -10.96 1.92
CA LYS A 46 -6.01 -9.53 1.61
C LYS A 46 -4.53 -9.18 1.42
N SER A 47 -3.69 -9.44 2.41
CA SER A 47 -2.25 -9.16 2.32
C SER A 47 -1.59 -10.04 1.25
N THR A 48 -2.04 -11.30 1.11
CA THR A 48 -1.58 -12.17 0.02
C THR A 48 -1.91 -11.57 -1.35
N LEU A 49 -3.11 -10.99 -1.52
CA LEU A 49 -3.47 -10.30 -2.76
C LEU A 49 -2.56 -9.11 -3.00
N LEU A 50 -2.35 -8.25 -1.97
CA LEU A 50 -1.48 -7.09 -2.08
C LEU A 50 -0.06 -7.49 -2.52
N TYR A 51 0.52 -8.53 -1.89
CA TYR A 51 1.87 -8.99 -2.21
C TYR A 51 1.96 -9.69 -3.58
N ALA A 52 0.92 -10.41 -3.98
CA ALA A 52 0.86 -11.05 -5.30
C ALA A 52 0.80 -10.02 -6.44
N VAL A 53 -0.04 -8.98 -6.30
CA VAL A 53 -0.21 -7.95 -7.35
C VAL A 53 0.89 -6.89 -7.35
N SER A 54 1.74 -6.84 -6.34
CA SER A 54 2.93 -6.00 -6.28
C SER A 54 4.20 -6.73 -6.69
N GLY A 55 4.11 -8.02 -7.05
CA GLY A 55 5.26 -8.84 -7.39
C GLY A 55 6.19 -9.12 -6.22
N MET A 56 5.76 -8.90 -4.95
CA MET A 56 6.51 -9.30 -3.77
C MET A 56 6.41 -10.80 -3.50
N ASP A 57 5.30 -11.41 -3.91
CA ASP A 57 5.11 -12.85 -3.86
C ASP A 57 4.69 -13.36 -5.23
N SER A 58 5.16 -14.53 -5.62
CA SER A 58 4.85 -15.13 -6.91
C SER A 58 3.39 -15.58 -6.95
N ILE A 59 2.73 -15.42 -8.09
CA ILE A 59 1.41 -16.01 -8.35
C ILE A 59 1.55 -17.48 -8.75
N THR A 60 0.51 -18.29 -8.48
CA THR A 60 0.49 -19.71 -8.89
C THR A 60 -0.08 -19.88 -10.29
N ALA A 61 -1.08 -19.09 -10.66
CA ALA A 61 -1.69 -19.05 -11.98
C ALA A 61 -2.37 -17.70 -12.23
N GLY A 62 -2.71 -17.41 -13.48
CA GLY A 62 -3.32 -16.16 -13.91
C GLY A 62 -2.28 -15.11 -14.28
N GLU A 63 -2.69 -13.85 -14.34
CA GLU A 63 -1.86 -12.72 -14.74
C GLU A 63 -1.98 -11.57 -13.75
N ALA A 64 -0.87 -10.90 -13.49
CA ALA A 64 -0.80 -9.61 -12.81
C ALA A 64 0.09 -8.68 -13.63
N LYS A 65 -0.52 -7.65 -14.24
CA LYS A 65 0.20 -6.69 -15.09
C LYS A 65 0.32 -5.35 -14.37
N PHE A 66 1.51 -4.80 -14.41
CA PHE A 66 1.79 -3.42 -14.02
C PHE A 66 2.12 -2.60 -15.27
N CYS A 67 1.36 -1.52 -15.52
CA CYS A 67 1.51 -0.69 -16.70
C CYS A 67 1.57 -1.50 -18.01
N GLY A 68 0.72 -2.53 -18.13
CA GLY A 68 0.62 -3.43 -19.29
C GLY A 68 1.67 -4.53 -19.37
N LYS A 69 2.69 -4.54 -18.50
CA LYS A 69 3.72 -5.58 -18.45
C LYS A 69 3.34 -6.67 -17.46
N ASN A 70 3.39 -7.94 -17.88
CA ASN A 70 3.10 -9.08 -17.01
C ASN A 70 4.27 -9.34 -16.05
N MET A 71 4.05 -9.13 -14.76
CA MET A 71 5.10 -9.30 -13.75
C MET A 71 5.55 -10.77 -13.58
N ALA A 72 4.69 -11.74 -13.92
CA ALA A 72 5.06 -13.16 -13.86
C ALA A 72 6.10 -13.56 -14.92
N GLU A 73 6.30 -12.76 -15.97
CA GLU A 73 7.26 -12.98 -17.04
C GLU A 73 8.60 -12.27 -16.81
N MET A 74 8.67 -11.41 -15.78
CA MET A 74 9.88 -10.66 -15.45
C MET A 74 10.87 -11.52 -14.67
N GLY A 75 12.17 -11.31 -14.93
CA GLY A 75 13.24 -11.86 -14.10
C GLY A 75 13.29 -11.20 -12.72
N GLU A 76 13.90 -11.89 -11.74
CA GLU A 76 13.96 -11.38 -10.36
C GLU A 76 14.59 -9.98 -10.25
N LYS A 77 15.64 -9.70 -11.01
CA LYS A 77 16.28 -8.38 -11.03
C LYS A 77 15.34 -7.32 -11.60
N GLU A 78 14.71 -7.58 -12.74
CA GLU A 78 13.78 -6.64 -13.37
C GLU A 78 12.59 -6.33 -12.45
N LEU A 79 12.07 -7.36 -11.76
CA LEU A 79 10.99 -7.20 -10.81
C LEU A 79 11.42 -6.44 -9.55
N ALA A 80 12.67 -6.63 -9.09
CA ALA A 80 13.23 -5.88 -7.97
C ALA A 80 13.42 -4.40 -8.33
N ASP A 81 13.96 -4.10 -9.52
CA ASP A 81 14.14 -2.75 -10.02
C ASP A 81 12.77 -2.05 -10.22
N LEU A 82 11.77 -2.77 -10.73
CA LEU A 82 10.40 -2.27 -10.88
C LEU A 82 9.81 -1.87 -9.52
N ARG A 83 9.95 -2.74 -8.50
CA ARG A 83 9.46 -2.44 -7.15
C ARG A 83 10.19 -1.25 -6.53
N LEU A 84 11.50 -1.16 -6.73
CA LEU A 84 12.33 -0.09 -6.18
C LEU A 84 11.96 1.27 -6.76
N ASP A 85 11.74 1.33 -8.07
CA ASP A 85 11.61 2.59 -8.81
C ASP A 85 10.17 3.08 -8.97
N GLU A 86 9.21 2.16 -9.12
CA GLU A 86 7.84 2.50 -9.53
C GLU A 86 6.79 2.21 -8.45
N MET A 87 7.18 1.47 -7.37
CA MET A 87 6.26 1.05 -6.33
C MET A 87 6.75 1.48 -4.95
N GLY A 88 5.86 1.99 -4.12
CA GLY A 88 6.12 2.26 -2.71
C GLY A 88 5.42 1.22 -1.82
N PHE A 89 6.01 0.91 -0.67
CA PHE A 89 5.47 -0.10 0.23
C PHE A 89 5.38 0.41 1.67
N ILE A 90 4.18 0.31 2.25
CA ILE A 90 3.90 0.54 3.66
C ILE A 90 3.44 -0.80 4.23
N PHE A 91 4.26 -1.39 5.11
CA PHE A 91 3.97 -2.67 5.74
C PHE A 91 3.37 -2.49 7.12
N GLN A 92 2.57 -3.45 7.56
CA GLN A 92 2.08 -3.51 8.93
C GLN A 92 3.25 -3.57 9.94
N GLN A 93 4.31 -4.34 9.63
CA GLN A 93 5.59 -4.27 10.34
C GLN A 93 6.52 -3.29 9.61
N MET A 94 7.12 -2.39 10.36
CA MET A 94 7.81 -1.22 9.78
C MET A 94 9.10 -1.54 9.04
N TYR A 95 9.76 -2.69 9.36
CA TYR A 95 11.00 -3.18 8.72
C TYR A 95 12.08 -2.10 8.54
N MET A 96 12.32 -1.29 9.59
CA MET A 96 13.41 -0.33 9.61
C MET A 96 14.73 -1.01 9.99
N LEU A 97 15.82 -0.58 9.38
CA LEU A 97 17.17 -1.07 9.68
C LEU A 97 17.69 -0.38 10.94
N LYS A 98 18.05 -1.19 11.96
CA LYS A 98 18.43 -0.72 13.30
C LYS A 98 19.76 0.02 13.37
N ASN A 99 20.63 -0.18 12.38
CA ASN A 99 21.95 0.41 12.30
C ASN A 99 22.00 1.69 11.45
N LEU A 100 20.84 2.20 11.06
CA LEU A 100 20.70 3.43 10.29
C LEU A 100 19.84 4.44 11.06
N SER A 101 20.11 5.73 10.87
CA SER A 101 19.23 6.80 11.34
C SER A 101 17.85 6.71 10.67
N VAL A 102 16.87 7.44 11.20
CA VAL A 102 15.55 7.55 10.58
C VAL A 102 15.65 8.08 9.16
N LEU A 103 16.44 9.15 8.94
CA LEU A 103 16.66 9.73 7.61
C LEU A 103 17.35 8.75 6.66
N ASP A 104 18.39 8.03 7.11
CA ASP A 104 19.08 7.04 6.27
C ASP A 104 18.17 5.90 5.86
N ASN A 105 17.27 5.45 6.75
CA ASN A 105 16.23 4.49 6.39
C ASN A 105 15.28 5.02 5.31
N ILE A 106 14.89 6.29 5.40
CA ILE A 106 13.98 6.93 4.44
C ILE A 106 14.62 7.03 3.06
N ILE A 107 15.88 7.46 2.98
CA ILE A 107 16.56 7.70 1.70
C ILE A 107 17.15 6.42 1.07
N LEU A 108 17.22 5.33 1.81
CA LEU A 108 17.86 4.09 1.36
C LEU A 108 17.35 3.58 0.01
N PRO A 109 16.03 3.52 -0.26
CA PRO A 109 15.55 3.10 -1.58
C PRO A 109 16.04 4.00 -2.72
N ALA A 110 16.11 5.31 -2.51
CA ALA A 110 16.59 6.23 -3.52
C ALA A 110 18.10 6.10 -3.77
N VAL A 111 18.87 5.83 -2.72
CA VAL A 111 20.33 5.59 -2.85
C VAL A 111 20.61 4.26 -3.58
N GLN A 112 19.72 3.29 -3.50
CA GLN A 112 19.86 1.99 -4.16
C GLN A 112 19.34 1.97 -5.62
N SER A 113 18.56 2.97 -6.03
CA SER A 113 18.00 3.05 -7.37
C SER A 113 19.06 3.49 -8.39
N ASP A 114 19.26 2.68 -9.43
CA ASP A 114 20.12 3.02 -10.56
C ASP A 114 19.56 4.19 -11.41
N LYS A 115 18.26 4.48 -11.30
CA LYS A 115 17.61 5.62 -11.97
C LYS A 115 17.82 6.94 -11.23
N ASN A 116 18.20 6.89 -9.97
CA ASN A 116 18.43 8.09 -9.19
C ASN A 116 19.76 8.76 -9.59
N THR A 117 19.66 9.91 -10.24
CA THR A 117 20.82 10.71 -10.65
C THR A 117 21.22 11.79 -9.62
N GLU A 118 20.48 11.89 -8.53
CA GLU A 118 20.74 12.83 -7.45
C GLU A 118 21.97 12.43 -6.63
N THR A 119 22.70 13.41 -6.15
CA THR A 119 23.71 13.17 -5.11
C THR A 119 23.06 12.75 -3.81
N ARG A 120 23.79 12.03 -2.95
CA ARG A 120 23.28 11.66 -1.61
C ARG A 120 22.76 12.87 -0.82
N LYS A 121 23.38 14.05 -0.99
CA LYS A 121 22.97 15.29 -0.33
C LYS A 121 21.61 15.79 -0.83
N GLU A 122 21.35 15.72 -2.12
CA GLU A 122 20.06 16.09 -2.73
C GLU A 122 18.96 15.10 -2.33
N THR A 123 19.27 13.79 -2.38
CA THR A 123 18.36 12.75 -1.88
C THR A 123 18.02 12.93 -0.40
N ALA A 124 19.02 13.26 0.44
CA ALA A 124 18.80 13.55 1.86
C ALA A 124 17.89 14.78 2.06
N ARG A 125 18.08 15.85 1.25
CA ARG A 125 17.20 17.02 1.29
C ARG A 125 15.76 16.65 0.93
N ARG A 126 15.54 15.85 -0.11
CA ARG A 126 14.20 15.33 -0.49
C ARG A 126 13.58 14.51 0.65
N GLY A 127 14.37 13.64 1.29
CA GLY A 127 13.93 12.90 2.48
C GLY A 127 13.50 13.81 3.62
N GLN A 128 14.29 14.83 3.91
CA GLN A 128 13.98 15.86 4.93
C GLN A 128 12.70 16.65 4.58
N ASP A 129 12.47 16.96 3.30
CA ASP A 129 11.25 17.66 2.85
C ASP A 129 10.00 16.79 3.08
N LEU A 130 10.08 15.48 2.80
CA LEU A 130 9.01 14.51 3.16
C LEU A 130 8.81 14.44 4.68
N MET A 131 9.90 14.42 5.46
CA MET A 131 9.80 14.41 6.92
C MET A 131 9.16 15.70 7.48
N ARG A 132 9.42 16.87 6.87
CA ARG A 132 8.76 18.14 7.23
C ARG A 132 7.27 18.09 6.94
N LYS A 133 6.87 17.59 5.76
CA LYS A 133 5.45 17.40 5.40
C LYS A 133 4.71 16.52 6.41
N LEU A 134 5.36 15.49 6.92
CA LEU A 134 4.79 14.53 7.89
C LEU A 134 5.06 14.91 9.36
N GLY A 135 5.63 16.09 9.64
CA GLY A 135 5.86 16.60 11.00
C GLY A 135 6.82 15.75 11.84
N ILE A 136 7.86 15.17 11.21
CA ILE A 136 8.84 14.30 11.87
C ILE A 136 10.29 14.70 11.59
N ILE A 137 10.55 15.93 11.14
CA ILE A 137 11.92 16.37 10.79
C ILE A 137 12.87 16.32 12.00
N ASP A 138 12.35 16.56 13.20
CA ASP A 138 13.16 16.64 14.43
C ASP A 138 13.79 15.31 14.83
N ILE A 139 13.33 14.20 14.24
CA ILE A 139 13.87 12.85 14.51
C ILE A 139 14.78 12.33 13.39
N ALA A 140 15.22 13.18 12.45
CA ALA A 140 15.97 12.74 11.27
C ALA A 140 17.24 11.96 11.62
N ASP A 141 17.96 12.40 12.61
CA ASP A 141 19.25 11.82 13.04
C ASP A 141 19.11 10.80 14.18
N ASN A 142 17.89 10.57 14.69
CA ASN A 142 17.64 9.63 15.77
C ASN A 142 17.82 8.18 15.33
N ASP A 143 18.18 7.31 16.30
CA ASP A 143 18.05 5.87 16.16
C ASP A 143 16.57 5.47 16.16
N ILE A 144 16.21 4.42 15.41
CA ILE A 144 14.83 3.95 15.31
C ILE A 144 14.25 3.47 16.64
N ASN A 145 15.09 3.12 17.63
CA ASN A 145 14.66 2.72 18.97
C ASN A 145 14.34 3.93 19.88
N GLU A 146 14.70 5.13 19.47
CA GLU A 146 14.51 6.38 20.23
C GLU A 146 13.22 7.11 19.85
N VAL A 147 12.48 6.58 18.88
CA VAL A 147 11.29 7.25 18.32
C VAL A 147 10.01 6.47 18.63
N SER A 148 8.89 7.19 18.71
CA SER A 148 7.58 6.57 18.95
C SER A 148 7.09 5.77 17.73
N GLY A 149 6.19 4.79 17.95
CA GLY A 149 5.61 4.00 16.88
C GLY A 149 4.90 4.85 15.81
N GLY A 150 4.23 5.95 16.21
CA GLY A 150 3.60 6.87 15.25
C GLY A 150 4.61 7.65 14.41
N GLN A 151 5.73 8.09 15.00
CA GLN A 151 6.82 8.71 14.25
C GLN A 151 7.47 7.73 13.28
N LEU A 152 7.69 6.50 13.72
CA LEU A 152 8.27 5.45 12.89
C LEU A 152 7.35 5.08 11.72
N GLN A 153 6.03 5.03 11.94
CA GLN A 153 5.06 4.80 10.86
C GLN A 153 5.10 5.92 9.81
N ARG A 154 5.15 7.19 10.24
CA ARG A 154 5.32 8.32 9.32
C ARG A 154 6.64 8.27 8.57
N ALA A 155 7.71 7.81 9.20
CA ALA A 155 8.98 7.57 8.53
C ALA A 155 8.88 6.47 7.46
N CYS A 156 8.11 5.39 7.73
CA CYS A 156 7.82 4.36 6.71
C CYS A 156 7.08 4.93 5.49
N ILE A 157 6.16 5.86 5.71
CA ILE A 157 5.48 6.55 4.61
C ILE A 157 6.46 7.41 3.82
N CYS A 158 7.33 8.20 4.49
CA CYS A 158 8.39 8.95 3.81
C CYS A 158 9.27 8.02 2.96
N ARG A 159 9.68 6.86 3.52
CA ARG A 159 10.47 5.86 2.81
C ARG A 159 9.76 5.33 1.58
N SER A 160 8.45 5.03 1.68
CA SER A 160 7.67 4.52 0.56
C SER A 160 7.49 5.53 -0.58
N MET A 161 7.61 6.83 -0.27
CA MET A 161 7.39 7.92 -1.22
C MET A 161 8.70 8.49 -1.79
N ILE A 162 9.88 8.10 -1.27
CA ILE A 162 11.15 8.75 -1.61
C ILE A 162 11.47 8.67 -3.12
N ASN A 163 11.10 7.61 -3.80
CA ASN A 163 11.31 7.44 -5.24
C ASN A 163 10.15 7.96 -6.10
N MET A 164 9.19 8.71 -5.51
CA MET A 164 8.01 9.22 -6.21
C MET A 164 7.28 8.11 -7.00
N PRO A 165 6.86 7.04 -6.33
CA PRO A 165 6.31 5.86 -6.99
C PRO A 165 4.98 6.16 -7.67
N ARG A 166 4.67 5.41 -8.73
CA ARG A 166 3.37 5.49 -9.40
C ARG A 166 2.25 4.83 -8.62
N VAL A 167 2.59 3.87 -7.75
CA VAL A 167 1.64 3.18 -6.87
C VAL A 167 2.22 2.96 -5.48
N LEU A 168 1.40 3.21 -4.46
CA LEU A 168 1.67 2.84 -3.08
C LEU A 168 0.84 1.62 -2.71
N PHE A 169 1.50 0.56 -2.26
CA PHE A 169 0.88 -0.60 -1.63
C PHE A 169 0.99 -0.48 -0.11
N ALA A 170 -0.15 -0.48 0.58
CA ALA A 170 -0.20 -0.29 2.02
C ALA A 170 -0.94 -1.46 2.70
N ASP A 171 -0.24 -2.21 3.54
CA ASP A 171 -0.81 -3.28 4.34
C ASP A 171 -1.06 -2.78 5.76
N GLU A 172 -2.33 -2.53 6.10
CA GLU A 172 -2.77 -1.99 7.40
C GLU A 172 -2.00 -0.74 7.84
N PRO A 173 -1.95 0.34 7.02
CA PRO A 173 -1.05 1.49 7.25
C PRO A 173 -1.30 2.22 8.57
N THR A 174 -2.44 2.00 9.20
CA THR A 174 -2.86 2.64 10.45
C THR A 174 -3.06 1.67 11.61
N GLY A 175 -2.89 0.36 11.39
CA GLY A 175 -3.28 -0.69 12.35
C GLY A 175 -2.54 -0.65 13.70
N ALA A 176 -1.34 -0.07 13.77
CA ALA A 176 -0.56 0.07 15.00
C ALA A 176 -0.66 1.47 15.63
N LEU A 177 -1.50 2.36 15.10
CA LEU A 177 -1.56 3.77 15.49
C LEU A 177 -2.76 4.09 16.38
N ASN A 178 -2.60 5.09 17.26
CA ASN A 178 -3.75 5.70 17.91
C ASN A 178 -4.58 6.52 16.90
N ARG A 179 -5.80 6.90 17.31
CA ARG A 179 -6.77 7.58 16.43
C ARG A 179 -6.23 8.87 15.79
N THR A 180 -5.46 9.67 16.53
CA THR A 180 -4.91 10.94 16.05
C THR A 180 -3.86 10.68 14.97
N ALA A 181 -2.87 9.83 15.26
CA ALA A 181 -1.82 9.46 14.32
C ALA A 181 -2.38 8.74 13.08
N SER A 182 -3.43 7.91 13.25
CA SER A 182 -4.13 7.27 12.13
C SER A 182 -4.77 8.29 11.19
N ASN A 183 -5.44 9.31 11.72
CA ASN A 183 -6.02 10.37 10.90
C ASN A 183 -4.95 11.15 10.15
N GLU A 184 -3.86 11.56 10.82
CA GLU A 184 -2.72 12.29 10.19
C GLU A 184 -2.12 11.49 9.03
N VAL A 185 -1.89 10.18 9.24
CA VAL A 185 -1.38 9.28 8.18
C VAL A 185 -2.35 9.20 7.00
N MET A 186 -3.64 9.04 7.29
CA MET A 186 -4.64 8.95 6.22
C MET A 186 -4.81 10.27 5.45
N GLU A 187 -4.70 11.43 6.11
CA GLU A 187 -4.71 12.74 5.46
C GLU A 187 -3.55 12.89 4.48
N GLU A 188 -2.35 12.45 4.86
CA GLU A 188 -1.19 12.49 3.96
C GLU A 188 -1.31 11.51 2.79
N LEU A 189 -1.88 10.31 3.01
CA LEU A 189 -2.14 9.37 1.93
C LEU A 189 -3.19 9.91 0.95
N VAL A 190 -4.28 10.48 1.45
CA VAL A 190 -5.32 11.13 0.61
C VAL A 190 -4.71 12.27 -0.20
N LYS A 191 -3.92 13.14 0.42
CA LYS A 191 -3.23 14.23 -0.26
C LYS A 191 -2.26 13.75 -1.34
N SER A 192 -1.48 12.69 -1.06
CA SER A 192 -0.62 12.07 -2.06
C SER A 192 -1.40 11.50 -3.24
N ASN A 193 -2.60 10.95 -2.97
CA ASN A 193 -3.51 10.48 -4.02
C ASN A 193 -4.07 11.63 -4.84
N GLU A 194 -4.45 12.75 -4.21
CA GLU A 194 -4.88 13.99 -4.90
C GLU A 194 -3.76 14.59 -5.77
N GLU A 195 -2.49 14.42 -5.37
CA GLU A 195 -1.30 14.79 -6.15
C GLU A 195 -1.02 13.79 -7.31
N GLY A 196 -1.81 12.72 -7.44
CA GLY A 196 -1.77 11.77 -8.56
C GLY A 196 -1.20 10.39 -8.25
N THR A 197 -0.73 10.14 -7.03
CA THR A 197 -0.21 8.82 -6.65
C THR A 197 -1.36 7.80 -6.56
N THR A 198 -1.26 6.67 -7.25
CA THR A 198 -2.21 5.56 -7.09
C THR A 198 -1.99 4.87 -5.74
N ILE A 199 -3.05 4.49 -5.03
CA ILE A 199 -2.92 3.82 -3.74
C ILE A 199 -3.79 2.56 -3.71
N MET A 200 -3.20 1.43 -3.38
CA MET A 200 -3.92 0.20 -3.06
C MET A 200 -3.60 -0.19 -1.62
N MET A 201 -4.61 -0.21 -0.75
CA MET A 201 -4.40 -0.53 0.66
C MET A 201 -5.25 -1.69 1.13
N VAL A 202 -4.73 -2.44 2.08
CA VAL A 202 -5.47 -3.41 2.88
C VAL A 202 -5.85 -2.75 4.19
N THR A 203 -7.10 -2.86 4.58
CA THR A 203 -7.56 -2.42 5.90
C THR A 203 -8.79 -3.21 6.36
N HIS A 204 -8.96 -3.32 7.67
CA HIS A 204 -10.18 -3.80 8.30
C HIS A 204 -11.03 -2.67 8.90
N ASP A 205 -10.54 -1.43 8.84
CA ASP A 205 -11.23 -0.25 9.35
C ASP A 205 -12.08 0.39 8.23
N ALA A 206 -13.39 0.31 8.39
CA ALA A 206 -14.35 0.89 7.44
C ALA A 206 -14.21 2.42 7.33
N LYS A 207 -13.78 3.11 8.40
CA LYS A 207 -13.52 4.54 8.38
C LYS A 207 -12.35 4.89 7.47
N VAL A 208 -11.29 4.07 7.49
CA VAL A 208 -10.15 4.20 6.59
C VAL A 208 -10.57 3.90 5.15
N ALA A 209 -11.28 2.80 4.92
CA ALA A 209 -11.76 2.40 3.60
C ALA A 209 -12.75 3.41 2.98
N ALA A 210 -13.57 4.09 3.79
CA ALA A 210 -14.50 5.12 3.32
C ALA A 210 -13.82 6.37 2.72
N LYS A 211 -12.51 6.54 2.95
CA LYS A 211 -11.71 7.59 2.29
C LYS A 211 -11.26 7.20 0.88
N CYS A 212 -11.36 5.91 0.54
CA CYS A 212 -11.00 5.40 -0.78
C CYS A 212 -12.13 5.63 -1.79
N SER A 213 -11.76 5.76 -3.06
CA SER A 213 -12.73 5.89 -4.16
C SER A 213 -13.46 4.57 -4.45
N ARG A 214 -12.84 3.43 -4.08
CA ARG A 214 -13.38 2.09 -4.31
C ARG A 214 -12.92 1.12 -3.23
N VAL A 215 -13.79 0.15 -2.91
CA VAL A 215 -13.49 -0.92 -1.97
C VAL A 215 -13.75 -2.27 -2.63
N LEU A 216 -12.75 -3.15 -2.61
CA LEU A 216 -12.86 -4.54 -3.01
C LEU A 216 -13.07 -5.40 -1.76
N TYR A 217 -14.17 -6.14 -1.69
CA TYR A 217 -14.46 -7.03 -0.57
C TYR A 217 -14.07 -8.47 -0.90
N ILE A 218 -13.08 -9.01 -0.18
CA ILE A 218 -12.56 -10.36 -0.42
C ILE A 218 -12.95 -11.31 0.72
N VAL A 219 -13.49 -12.47 0.35
CA VAL A 219 -13.84 -13.57 1.28
C VAL A 219 -13.35 -14.89 0.67
N ASP A 220 -12.69 -15.71 1.47
CA ASP A 220 -12.18 -17.03 1.09
C ASP A 220 -11.40 -17.04 -0.23
N GLY A 221 -10.61 -15.98 -0.44
CA GLY A 221 -9.75 -15.82 -1.61
C GLY A 221 -10.45 -15.35 -2.89
N ASN A 222 -11.73 -14.93 -2.82
CA ASN A 222 -12.48 -14.41 -3.96
C ASN A 222 -12.97 -13.00 -3.67
N ILE A 223 -13.02 -12.12 -4.68
CA ILE A 223 -13.74 -10.85 -4.60
C ILE A 223 -15.24 -11.16 -4.63
N LYS A 224 -15.93 -10.80 -3.56
CA LYS A 224 -17.38 -11.01 -3.38
C LYS A 224 -18.20 -9.79 -3.74
N GLY A 225 -17.59 -8.62 -3.72
CA GLY A 225 -18.26 -7.39 -4.05
C GLY A 225 -17.28 -6.26 -4.28
N GLU A 226 -17.79 -5.23 -4.92
CA GLU A 226 -17.07 -4.01 -5.22
C GLU A 226 -17.97 -2.83 -4.87
N TYR A 227 -17.49 -1.93 -4.01
CA TYR A 227 -18.18 -0.71 -3.63
C TYR A 227 -17.47 0.47 -4.28
N ILE A 228 -18.22 1.28 -5.01
CA ILE A 228 -17.73 2.54 -5.58
C ILE A 228 -18.23 3.67 -4.69
N SER A 229 -17.31 4.41 -4.08
CA SER A 229 -17.66 5.54 -3.24
C SER A 229 -18.34 6.63 -4.06
N PRO A 230 -19.46 7.21 -3.60
CA PRO A 230 -20.10 8.32 -4.28
C PRO A 230 -19.12 9.49 -4.46
N LYS A 231 -19.02 10.01 -5.68
CA LYS A 231 -18.17 11.17 -6.03
C LYS A 231 -18.74 12.51 -5.59
N ASP A 232 -19.90 12.50 -4.95
CA ASP A 232 -20.58 13.71 -4.51
C ASP A 232 -19.79 14.38 -3.39
N LEU A 233 -19.26 15.58 -3.65
CA LEU A 233 -18.46 16.37 -2.72
C LEU A 233 -19.26 16.84 -1.49
N GLU A 234 -20.61 16.83 -1.57
CA GLU A 234 -21.50 17.23 -0.46
C GLU A 234 -21.68 16.12 0.59
N ILE A 235 -21.30 14.86 0.28
CA ILE A 235 -21.41 13.74 1.23
C ILE A 235 -20.32 13.85 2.29
N LYS A 236 -20.73 14.05 3.55
CA LYS A 236 -19.83 14.10 4.70
C LYS A 236 -19.13 12.75 4.92
N GLU A 237 -17.92 12.79 5.45
CA GLU A 237 -17.12 11.58 5.75
C GLU A 237 -17.91 10.52 6.55
N LYS A 238 -18.69 10.95 7.56
CA LYS A 238 -19.55 10.05 8.35
C LYS A 238 -20.65 9.35 7.53
N ASP A 239 -21.17 10.00 6.52
CA ASP A 239 -22.19 9.42 5.67
C ASP A 239 -21.59 8.43 4.68
N ARG A 240 -20.39 8.70 4.18
CA ARG A 240 -19.62 7.72 3.38
C ARG A 240 -19.30 6.46 4.17
N GLU A 241 -18.83 6.61 5.41
CA GLU A 241 -18.59 5.49 6.32
C GLU A 241 -19.87 4.68 6.57
N ARG A 242 -21.01 5.35 6.82
CA ARG A 242 -22.31 4.69 7.03
C ARG A 242 -22.76 3.91 5.80
N LEU A 243 -22.65 4.49 4.60
CA LEU A 243 -23.02 3.82 3.35
C LEU A 243 -22.15 2.59 3.11
N LEU A 244 -20.84 2.70 3.31
CA LEU A 244 -19.92 1.56 3.20
C LEU A 244 -20.26 0.47 4.21
N ASN A 245 -20.49 0.83 5.48
CA ASN A 245 -20.86 -0.15 6.52
C ASN A 245 -22.15 -0.89 6.19
N ASN A 246 -23.18 -0.19 5.68
CA ASN A 246 -24.43 -0.84 5.29
C ASN A 246 -24.18 -1.86 4.16
N TRP A 247 -23.40 -1.50 3.15
CA TRP A 247 -23.05 -2.40 2.07
C TRP A 247 -22.23 -3.61 2.54
N LEU A 248 -21.29 -3.41 3.46
CA LEU A 248 -20.51 -4.50 4.05
C LEU A 248 -21.41 -5.46 4.85
N LEU A 249 -22.37 -4.95 5.63
CA LEU A 249 -23.35 -5.77 6.37
C LEU A 249 -24.21 -6.64 5.45
N GLU A 250 -24.62 -6.13 4.26
CA GLU A 250 -25.34 -6.92 3.26
C GLU A 250 -24.51 -8.09 2.73
N LEU A 251 -23.17 -7.98 2.74
CA LEU A 251 -22.23 -9.03 2.32
C LEU A 251 -21.78 -9.95 3.46
N GLY A 252 -22.29 -9.74 4.68
CA GLY A 252 -21.99 -10.58 5.85
C GLY A 252 -20.72 -10.21 6.61
N TRP A 253 -20.32 -8.91 6.52
CA TRP A 253 -19.21 -8.34 7.31
C TRP A 253 -19.50 -8.39 8.80
#